data_cc3e2b2b3baf9031213285c7a044a1df
#
_entry.id   cc3e2b2b3baf9031213285c7a044a1df
#
_cell.length_a   1.000
_cell.length_b   1.000
_cell.length_c   1.000
_cell.angle_alpha   90.00
_cell.angle_beta   90.00
_cell.angle_gamma   90.00
#
_symmetry.space_group_name_H-M   'P 1'
#
loop_
_entity.id
_entity.type
_entity.pdbx_description
1 polymer ?
#
loop_
_entity_poly.entity_id
_entity_poly.type
_entity_poly.pdbx_seq_one_letter_code
_entity_poly.pdbx_strand_id
1 'polypeptide(L)'
;MLYPLAPKPLLILASDRDFFGTYSPNYISSGTEEFAKLKRVYETLGHGDRISWFGTPLPHGLAYDMRLQIYNWFGRWLKGDHTPISHEPPTFPERDEQLFVCASGSVVQSLHSETPFSLNRKRPVAGTPEPLDQLLRLDRSPQMPAATVSRASFSRSQIDAVEFATTAEVWIPAWLYQPIQAEASKAVLILLEPHGRASWHEGELYDRLAGEGFAVCAPDLRGIGDTTPEFGRAAARHARAHNSDEHWAWASLILGKPLAGQRVTDILAIVQALRARQDLNGKRLFIAARGFLTVPALFAAVIEPAIKGLYLVEGLTSFADLAATEDYQQPFGNFVPNLLLHTDLPRLTATIAPRRVVLAGFVNGAGQTLAAAEVRKQYGDAPHIEVLAGGAWDEAAILRALPTA
;
A
#
# COMPACT_ATOMS: atom_id res chain seq x y z
N MET A 1 9.98 18.25 1.46
CA MET A 1 8.88 18.86 2.23
C MET A 1 9.29 20.13 3.03
N LEU A 2 10.56 20.39 3.29
CA LEU A 2 10.99 21.57 4.08
C LEU A 2 11.18 22.85 3.26
N TYR A 3 11.32 22.76 1.94
CA TYR A 3 11.52 23.93 1.06
C TYR A 3 10.48 25.05 1.22
N PRO A 4 9.18 24.75 1.41
CA PRO A 4 8.18 25.82 1.60
C PRO A 4 8.29 26.59 2.92
N LEU A 5 9.14 26.15 3.87
CA LEU A 5 9.41 26.88 5.11
C LEU A 5 10.29 28.10 4.89
N ALA A 6 11.12 28.10 3.84
CA ALA A 6 11.98 29.23 3.54
C ALA A 6 11.16 30.51 3.28
N PRO A 7 11.56 31.68 3.81
CA PRO A 7 12.78 31.96 4.58
C PRO A 7 12.57 31.97 6.12
N LYS A 8 11.63 31.18 6.66
CA LYS A 8 11.41 31.12 8.12
C LYS A 8 12.61 30.45 8.81
N PRO A 9 12.97 30.86 10.03
CA PRO A 9 14.06 30.23 10.75
C PRO A 9 13.87 28.74 10.97
N LEU A 10 14.84 27.91 10.59
CA LEU A 10 14.81 26.46 10.66
C LEU A 10 16.11 25.91 11.26
N LEU A 11 16.02 25.25 12.41
CA LEU A 11 17.08 24.46 13.01
C LEU A 11 16.78 22.96 12.82
N ILE A 12 17.70 22.23 12.21
CA ILE A 12 17.64 20.78 12.08
C ILE A 12 18.61 20.18 13.08
N LEU A 13 18.09 19.26 13.92
CA LEU A 13 18.86 18.49 14.89
C LEU A 13 18.88 17.03 14.45
N ALA A 14 20.06 16.42 14.43
CA ALA A 14 20.25 15.05 14.02
C ALA A 14 21.09 14.26 15.04
N SER A 15 20.68 13.05 15.35
CA SER A 15 21.46 12.08 16.13
C SER A 15 22.05 11.03 15.19
N ASP A 16 23.37 10.80 15.27
CA ASP A 16 24.04 9.81 14.42
C ASP A 16 23.57 8.38 14.68
N ARG A 17 23.00 8.14 15.88
CA ARG A 17 22.43 6.87 16.33
C ARG A 17 20.97 7.00 16.72
N ASP A 18 20.18 7.65 15.87
CA ASP A 18 18.79 7.99 16.16
C ASP A 18 17.93 6.78 16.55
N PHE A 19 18.20 5.61 15.95
CA PHE A 19 17.54 4.35 16.29
C PHE A 19 18.48 3.41 17.03
N PHE A 20 17.96 2.75 18.04
CA PHE A 20 18.72 1.81 18.89
C PHE A 20 19.51 0.79 18.06
N GLY A 21 20.83 0.79 18.26
CA GLY A 21 21.74 -0.21 17.67
C GLY A 21 22.03 -0.04 16.18
N THR A 22 21.55 1.01 15.55
CA THR A 22 21.82 1.25 14.13
C THR A 22 22.55 2.54 13.91
N TYR A 23 23.81 2.42 13.49
CA TYR A 23 24.50 3.48 12.81
C TYR A 23 24.19 3.35 11.31
N SER A 24 23.53 4.33 10.73
CA SER A 24 23.29 4.38 9.29
C SER A 24 24.01 5.58 8.70
N PRO A 25 25.25 5.41 8.22
CA PRO A 25 25.98 6.50 7.58
C PRO A 25 25.22 7.07 6.35
N ASN A 26 24.44 6.22 5.67
CA ASN A 26 23.65 6.65 4.52
C ASN A 26 22.51 7.59 4.90
N TYR A 27 21.89 7.38 6.06
CA TYR A 27 20.82 8.25 6.55
C TYR A 27 21.34 9.67 6.81
N ILE A 28 22.49 9.78 7.48
CA ILE A 28 23.10 11.08 7.80
C ILE A 28 23.67 11.75 6.57
N SER A 29 24.35 11.02 5.70
CA SER A 29 24.91 11.58 4.46
C SER A 29 23.82 12.09 3.53
N SER A 30 22.75 11.36 3.31
CA SER A 30 21.61 11.84 2.53
C SER A 30 20.92 13.04 3.18
N GLY A 31 20.82 13.08 4.51
CA GLY A 31 20.28 14.22 5.25
C GLY A 31 21.13 15.48 5.07
N THR A 32 22.46 15.36 5.14
CA THR A 32 23.38 16.50 4.94
C THR A 32 23.44 16.97 3.49
N GLU A 33 23.31 16.07 2.51
CA GLU A 33 23.19 16.43 1.09
C GLU A 33 21.90 17.22 0.82
N GLU A 34 20.78 16.78 1.34
CA GLU A 34 19.50 17.49 1.21
C GLU A 34 19.51 18.82 1.98
N PHE A 35 20.15 18.88 3.14
CA PHE A 35 20.36 20.11 3.86
C PHE A 35 21.17 21.12 3.04
N ALA A 36 22.23 20.68 2.36
CA ALA A 36 23.03 21.56 1.51
C ALA A 36 22.21 22.16 0.34
N LYS A 37 21.28 21.39 -0.23
CA LYS A 37 20.35 21.88 -1.26
C LYS A 37 19.37 22.90 -0.67
N LEU A 38 18.80 22.60 0.48
CA LEU A 38 17.86 23.48 1.17
C LEU A 38 18.55 24.79 1.61
N LYS A 39 19.78 24.72 2.11
CA LYS A 39 20.58 25.88 2.51
C LYS A 39 20.81 26.83 1.33
N ARG A 40 21.10 26.31 0.14
CA ARG A 40 21.24 27.14 -1.07
C ARG A 40 19.95 27.90 -1.40
N VAL A 41 18.77 27.34 -1.13
CA VAL A 41 17.49 28.06 -1.30
C VAL A 41 17.42 29.24 -0.35
N TYR A 42 17.77 29.05 0.93
CA TYR A 42 17.81 30.15 1.91
C TYR A 42 18.84 31.24 1.53
N GLU A 43 20.01 30.84 1.08
CA GLU A 43 21.05 31.74 0.60
C GLU A 43 20.59 32.57 -0.62
N THR A 44 19.93 31.90 -1.59
CA THR A 44 19.36 32.56 -2.78
C THR A 44 18.30 33.60 -2.41
N LEU A 45 17.53 33.33 -1.34
CA LEU A 45 16.56 34.29 -0.80
C LEU A 45 17.17 35.38 0.09
N GLY A 46 18.50 35.42 0.26
CA GLY A 46 19.18 36.38 1.11
C GLY A 46 19.09 36.10 2.62
N HIS A 47 18.72 34.90 3.02
CA HIS A 47 18.45 34.51 4.40
C HIS A 47 19.21 33.24 4.85
N GLY A 48 20.44 33.06 4.38
CA GLY A 48 21.28 31.90 4.72
C GLY A 48 21.60 31.76 6.22
N ASP A 49 21.43 32.82 7.00
CA ASP A 49 21.59 32.84 8.46
C ASP A 49 20.35 32.21 9.20
N ARG A 50 19.25 32.01 8.50
CA ARG A 50 17.99 31.47 9.06
C ARG A 50 17.87 29.96 8.96
N ILE A 51 18.92 29.26 8.57
CA ILE A 51 18.95 27.81 8.54
C ILE A 51 20.22 27.27 9.17
N SER A 52 20.11 26.25 10.00
CA SER A 52 21.25 25.61 10.64
C SER A 52 21.01 24.10 10.78
N TRP A 53 22.11 23.35 10.77
CA TRP A 53 22.17 21.93 11.06
C TRP A 53 23.10 21.70 12.24
N PHE A 54 22.64 20.90 13.21
CA PHE A 54 23.46 20.45 14.32
C PHE A 54 23.35 18.94 14.48
N GLY A 55 24.47 18.21 14.46
CA GLY A 55 24.55 16.77 14.66
C GLY A 55 25.18 16.41 15.99
N THR A 56 24.73 15.33 16.61
CA THR A 56 25.35 14.74 17.80
C THR A 56 25.61 13.25 17.58
N PRO A 57 26.75 12.69 18.10
CA PRO A 57 27.04 11.26 17.99
C PRO A 57 26.20 10.37 18.94
N LEU A 58 25.30 10.98 19.71
CA LEU A 58 24.50 10.28 20.72
C LEU A 58 23.27 9.58 20.13
N PRO A 59 22.66 8.64 20.86
CA PRO A 59 21.41 8.03 20.49
C PRO A 59 20.24 9.01 20.43
N HIS A 60 19.08 8.54 19.92
CA HIS A 60 17.84 9.28 19.87
C HIS A 60 17.49 9.95 21.22
N GLY A 61 17.28 11.25 21.17
CA GLY A 61 16.91 12.06 22.32
C GLY A 61 17.39 13.51 22.15
N LEU A 62 16.92 14.38 23.01
CA LEU A 62 17.40 15.75 23.09
C LEU A 62 18.60 15.80 24.04
N ALA A 63 19.79 15.46 23.53
CA ALA A 63 21.04 15.55 24.27
C ALA A 63 21.32 16.98 24.75
N TYR A 64 22.15 17.11 25.78
CA TYR A 64 22.46 18.40 26.41
C TYR A 64 22.91 19.46 25.40
N ASP A 65 23.82 19.09 24.53
CA ASP A 65 24.33 19.96 23.47
C ASP A 65 23.23 20.41 22.47
N MET A 66 22.33 19.49 22.11
CA MET A 66 21.16 19.82 21.28
C MET A 66 20.23 20.81 21.98
N ARG A 67 19.98 20.63 23.28
CA ARG A 67 19.11 21.55 24.04
C ARG A 67 19.68 22.94 24.09
N LEU A 68 21.02 23.09 24.26
CA LEU A 68 21.69 24.41 24.16
C LEU A 68 21.49 25.06 22.78
N GLN A 69 21.57 24.26 21.69
CA GLN A 69 21.29 24.83 20.35
C GLN A 69 19.85 25.31 20.24
N ILE A 70 18.87 24.55 20.79
CA ILE A 70 17.46 24.93 20.80
C ILE A 70 17.26 26.26 21.54
N TYR A 71 17.86 26.42 22.75
CA TYR A 71 17.70 27.63 23.53
C TYR A 71 18.30 28.86 22.81
N ASN A 72 19.49 28.73 22.25
CA ASN A 72 20.12 29.78 21.48
C ASN A 72 19.32 30.16 20.23
N TRP A 73 18.76 29.13 19.54
CA TRP A 73 17.94 29.35 18.35
C TRP A 73 16.66 30.12 18.66
N PHE A 74 15.93 29.69 19.68
CA PHE A 74 14.70 30.35 20.10
C PHE A 74 14.97 31.72 20.72
N GLY A 75 16.04 31.89 21.48
CA GLY A 75 16.49 33.20 21.98
C GLY A 75 16.64 34.17 20.83
N ARG A 76 17.43 33.80 19.84
CA ARG A 76 17.72 34.62 18.66
C ARG A 76 16.45 34.99 17.87
N TRP A 77 15.64 34.01 17.52
CA TRP A 77 14.56 34.22 16.53
C TRP A 77 13.22 34.62 17.12
N LEU A 78 12.95 34.29 18.39
CA LEU A 78 11.68 34.62 19.05
C LEU A 78 11.81 35.81 20.00
N LYS A 79 13.00 36.01 20.60
CA LYS A 79 13.20 37.08 21.58
C LYS A 79 14.11 38.18 21.04
N GLY A 80 14.80 37.99 19.94
CA GLY A 80 15.84 38.91 19.45
C GLY A 80 17.08 38.92 20.36
N ASP A 81 17.24 37.93 21.24
CA ASP A 81 18.38 37.82 22.14
C ASP A 81 19.48 36.98 21.49
N HIS A 82 20.64 37.58 21.34
CA HIS A 82 21.83 36.96 20.77
C HIS A 82 22.86 36.54 21.83
N THR A 83 22.52 36.67 23.12
CA THR A 83 23.40 36.26 24.22
C THR A 83 23.51 34.71 24.24
N PRO A 84 24.75 34.17 24.09
CA PRO A 84 24.93 32.73 24.05
C PRO A 84 24.58 32.09 25.40
N ILE A 85 23.70 31.08 25.35
CA ILE A 85 23.41 30.22 26.48
C ILE A 85 24.37 29.03 26.40
N SER A 86 25.28 28.92 27.38
CA SER A 86 26.36 27.92 27.46
C SER A 86 26.08 26.80 28.45
N HIS A 87 25.08 26.97 29.30
CA HIS A 87 24.67 25.93 30.27
C HIS A 87 23.19 26.05 30.61
N GLU A 88 22.59 24.91 30.98
CA GLU A 88 21.21 24.89 31.45
C GLU A 88 21.11 25.31 32.92
N PRO A 89 20.09 26.11 33.29
CA PRO A 89 19.78 26.30 34.68
C PRO A 89 19.34 24.97 35.32
N PRO A 90 19.46 24.78 36.64
CA PRO A 90 18.88 23.63 37.32
C PRO A 90 17.37 23.55 37.03
N THR A 91 16.91 22.39 36.56
CA THR A 91 15.50 22.12 36.30
C THR A 91 14.98 21.08 37.29
N PHE A 92 13.82 21.34 37.84
CA PHE A 92 13.14 20.44 38.74
C PHE A 92 11.84 20.02 38.04
N PRO A 93 11.77 18.79 37.46
CA PRO A 93 10.56 18.35 36.78
C PRO A 93 9.42 18.20 37.79
N GLU A 94 8.26 18.68 37.42
CA GLU A 94 7.02 18.43 38.16
C GLU A 94 6.63 16.95 38.04
N ARG A 95 5.80 16.48 38.96
CA ARG A 95 5.23 15.13 38.85
C ARG A 95 4.22 15.07 37.71
N ASP A 96 4.10 13.95 37.07
CA ASP A 96 3.23 13.75 35.90
C ASP A 96 1.78 14.21 36.15
N GLU A 97 1.26 13.91 37.35
CA GLU A 97 -0.12 14.29 37.73
C GLU A 97 -0.32 15.80 37.81
N GLN A 98 0.75 16.56 38.08
CA GLN A 98 0.72 18.03 38.10
C GLN A 98 0.79 18.62 36.70
N LEU A 99 1.28 17.86 35.73
CA LEU A 99 1.37 18.23 34.32
C LEU A 99 0.11 17.87 33.54
N PHE A 100 -0.76 17.02 34.09
CA PHE A 100 -1.98 16.63 33.43
C PHE A 100 -2.92 17.82 33.24
N VAL A 101 -3.32 18.04 31.98
CA VAL A 101 -4.34 19.06 31.64
C VAL A 101 -5.71 18.69 32.21
N CYS A 102 -6.00 17.38 32.28
CA CYS A 102 -7.22 16.82 32.83
C CYS A 102 -6.89 15.77 33.90
N ALA A 103 -7.70 15.67 34.94
CA ALA A 103 -7.48 14.76 36.06
C ALA A 103 -7.28 13.29 35.65
N SER A 104 -7.89 12.81 34.58
CA SER A 104 -7.72 11.45 34.04
C SER A 104 -6.44 11.25 33.24
N GLY A 105 -5.67 12.30 32.96
CA GLY A 105 -4.56 12.27 32.02
C GLY A 105 -4.96 12.16 30.55
N SER A 106 -6.28 12.06 30.27
CA SER A 106 -6.81 11.93 28.92
C SER A 106 -7.88 13.00 28.64
N VAL A 107 -7.62 13.85 27.66
CA VAL A 107 -8.58 14.88 27.20
C VAL A 107 -9.84 14.24 26.63
N VAL A 108 -9.69 13.14 25.87
CA VAL A 108 -10.83 12.42 25.28
C VAL A 108 -11.77 11.89 26.36
N GLN A 109 -11.21 11.27 27.43
CA GLN A 109 -12.02 10.75 28.53
C GLN A 109 -12.67 11.86 29.37
N SER A 110 -11.90 12.90 29.68
CA SER A 110 -12.37 13.97 30.60
C SER A 110 -13.36 14.94 29.98
N LEU A 111 -13.18 15.26 28.69
CA LEU A 111 -13.96 16.27 27.97
C LEU A 111 -14.85 15.67 26.88
N HIS A 112 -14.89 14.36 26.75
CA HIS A 112 -15.62 13.67 25.68
C HIS A 112 -15.34 14.26 24.29
N SER A 113 -14.07 14.64 24.06
CA SER A 113 -13.67 15.33 22.84
C SER A 113 -13.70 14.42 21.62
N GLU A 114 -13.90 15.05 20.47
CA GLU A 114 -13.83 14.36 19.20
C GLU A 114 -12.40 13.83 18.94
N THR A 115 -12.34 12.69 18.28
CA THR A 115 -11.11 12.11 17.74
C THR A 115 -11.10 12.23 16.21
N PRO A 116 -9.95 12.07 15.51
CA PRO A 116 -9.94 11.99 14.06
C PRO A 116 -10.90 10.92 13.53
N PHE A 117 -11.02 9.80 14.23
CA PHE A 117 -11.98 8.74 13.89
C PHE A 117 -13.43 9.23 13.98
N SER A 118 -13.84 9.81 15.11
CA SER A 118 -15.22 10.27 15.30
C SER A 118 -15.59 11.39 14.32
N LEU A 119 -14.65 12.28 14.00
CA LEU A 119 -14.84 13.34 13.00
C LEU A 119 -14.98 12.78 11.59
N ASN A 120 -14.14 11.81 11.22
CA ASN A 120 -14.22 11.17 9.89
C ASN A 120 -15.54 10.40 9.73
N ARG A 121 -15.98 9.71 10.78
CA ARG A 121 -17.27 8.99 10.79
C ARG A 121 -18.48 9.88 10.55
N LYS A 122 -18.40 11.17 10.94
CA LYS A 122 -19.48 12.16 10.76
C LYS A 122 -19.49 12.80 9.38
N ARG A 123 -18.46 12.58 8.56
CA ARG A 123 -18.40 13.16 7.21
C ARG A 123 -19.48 12.54 6.33
N PRO A 124 -20.25 13.37 5.61
CA PRO A 124 -21.23 12.83 4.66
C PRO A 124 -20.55 12.06 3.53
N VAL A 125 -21.10 10.90 3.22
CA VAL A 125 -20.66 10.02 2.12
C VAL A 125 -21.37 10.45 0.81
N ALA A 126 -21.39 11.72 0.49
CA ALA A 126 -22.09 12.23 -0.69
C ALA A 126 -21.18 13.18 -1.48
N GLY A 127 -20.74 12.74 -2.63
CA GLY A 127 -20.00 13.53 -3.61
C GLY A 127 -20.52 13.28 -5.03
N THR A 128 -20.14 14.14 -5.95
CA THR A 128 -20.38 13.92 -7.38
C THR A 128 -19.57 12.69 -7.83
N PRO A 129 -20.14 11.75 -8.59
CA PRO A 129 -19.40 10.60 -9.09
C PRO A 129 -18.13 11.03 -9.85
N GLU A 130 -16.99 10.52 -9.44
CA GLU A 130 -15.72 10.70 -10.15
C GLU A 130 -15.29 9.34 -10.72
N PRO A 131 -14.75 9.29 -11.96
CA PRO A 131 -14.28 8.04 -12.55
C PRO A 131 -13.20 7.38 -11.68
N LEU A 132 -13.31 6.06 -11.52
CA LEU A 132 -12.43 5.29 -10.66
C LEU A 132 -10.95 5.42 -11.04
N ASP A 133 -10.64 5.48 -12.34
CA ASP A 133 -9.28 5.64 -12.84
C ASP A 133 -8.65 6.98 -12.45
N GLN A 134 -9.45 8.04 -12.28
CA GLN A 134 -9.00 9.34 -11.79
C GLN A 134 -8.74 9.30 -10.29
N LEU A 135 -9.63 8.68 -9.50
CA LEU A 135 -9.43 8.48 -8.06
C LEU A 135 -8.16 7.67 -7.77
N LEU A 136 -7.90 6.65 -8.57
CA LEU A 136 -6.72 5.79 -8.44
C LEU A 136 -5.43 6.44 -8.95
N ARG A 137 -5.50 7.55 -9.69
CA ARG A 137 -4.33 8.20 -10.31
C ARG A 137 -3.51 7.23 -11.15
N LEU A 138 -4.18 6.45 -12.02
CA LEU A 138 -3.53 5.43 -12.83
C LEU A 138 -2.44 6.03 -13.72
N ASP A 139 -1.32 5.33 -13.81
CA ASP A 139 -0.29 5.60 -14.81
C ASP A 139 -0.69 4.92 -16.12
N ARG A 140 -0.89 5.70 -17.17
CA ARG A 140 -1.28 5.24 -18.52
C ARG A 140 -0.12 5.28 -19.50
N SER A 141 1.12 5.16 -19.00
CA SER A 141 2.28 5.10 -19.88
C SER A 141 2.16 3.97 -20.91
N PRO A 142 2.71 4.14 -22.12
CA PRO A 142 2.74 3.08 -23.11
C PRO A 142 3.40 1.83 -22.53
N GLN A 143 2.73 0.70 -22.71
CA GLN A 143 3.21 -0.55 -22.14
C GLN A 143 4.21 -1.21 -23.06
N MET A 144 5.24 -1.80 -22.44
CA MET A 144 6.22 -2.61 -23.11
C MET A 144 5.81 -4.10 -23.10
N PRO A 145 6.20 -4.88 -24.11
CA PRO A 145 5.95 -6.32 -24.11
C PRO A 145 6.63 -6.98 -22.91
N ALA A 146 6.00 -8.03 -22.36
CA ALA A 146 6.60 -8.84 -21.32
C ALA A 146 7.88 -9.52 -21.81
N ALA A 147 8.92 -9.50 -20.99
CA ALA A 147 10.16 -10.21 -21.26
C ALA A 147 10.16 -11.58 -20.55
N THR A 148 10.39 -12.66 -21.28
CA THR A 148 10.70 -13.96 -20.68
C THR A 148 12.18 -14.00 -20.34
N VAL A 149 12.49 -14.07 -19.05
CA VAL A 149 13.87 -14.04 -18.53
C VAL A 149 14.52 -15.43 -18.59
N SER A 150 13.76 -16.44 -18.18
CA SER A 150 14.20 -17.84 -18.17
C SER A 150 13.04 -18.80 -18.26
N ARG A 151 13.34 -20.06 -18.54
CA ARG A 151 12.34 -21.13 -18.69
C ARG A 151 12.77 -22.38 -17.93
N ALA A 152 11.80 -23.00 -17.26
CA ALA A 152 11.91 -24.28 -16.58
C ALA A 152 10.71 -25.17 -16.92
N SER A 153 10.73 -26.42 -16.48
CA SER A 153 9.59 -27.33 -16.66
C SER A 153 9.45 -28.25 -15.45
N PHE A 154 8.20 -28.51 -15.10
CA PHE A 154 7.80 -29.62 -14.24
C PHE A 154 7.18 -30.74 -15.10
N SER A 155 6.75 -31.82 -14.46
CA SER A 155 6.17 -32.96 -15.20
C SER A 155 4.88 -32.61 -15.95
N ARG A 156 4.12 -31.61 -15.47
CA ARG A 156 2.81 -31.21 -16.01
C ARG A 156 2.80 -29.83 -16.66
N SER A 157 3.76 -28.98 -16.34
CA SER A 157 3.77 -27.60 -16.75
C SER A 157 5.14 -27.11 -17.22
N GLN A 158 5.10 -26.15 -18.14
CA GLN A 158 6.23 -25.29 -18.49
C GLN A 158 6.12 -23.99 -17.72
N ILE A 159 7.23 -23.47 -17.25
CA ILE A 159 7.27 -22.28 -16.40
C ILE A 159 8.16 -21.25 -17.07
N ASP A 160 7.61 -20.10 -17.39
CA ASP A 160 8.36 -18.93 -17.81
C ASP A 160 8.52 -17.98 -16.60
N ALA A 161 9.77 -17.62 -16.27
CA ALA A 161 10.03 -16.44 -15.46
C ALA A 161 9.85 -15.21 -16.35
N VAL A 162 8.89 -14.37 -16.02
CA VAL A 162 8.47 -13.22 -16.84
C VAL A 162 8.61 -11.94 -16.05
N GLU A 163 9.05 -10.87 -16.73
CA GLU A 163 9.03 -9.52 -16.21
C GLU A 163 8.07 -8.66 -17.03
N PHE A 164 7.14 -8.01 -16.36
CA PHE A 164 6.19 -7.07 -16.95
C PHE A 164 6.61 -5.64 -16.67
N ALA A 165 6.98 -4.88 -17.68
CA ALA A 165 7.19 -3.45 -17.54
C ALA A 165 5.84 -2.75 -17.40
N THR A 166 5.54 -2.25 -16.21
CA THR A 166 4.25 -1.60 -15.91
C THR A 166 4.30 -0.09 -16.06
N THR A 167 5.48 0.48 -15.87
CA THR A 167 5.83 1.86 -16.23
C THR A 167 7.27 1.86 -16.78
N ALA A 168 7.78 3.01 -17.21
CA ALA A 168 9.14 3.11 -17.74
C ALA A 168 10.23 2.63 -16.76
N GLU A 169 9.95 2.66 -15.45
CA GLU A 169 10.94 2.40 -14.40
C GLU A 169 10.55 1.22 -13.47
N VAL A 170 9.38 0.60 -13.70
CA VAL A 170 8.86 -0.44 -12.80
C VAL A 170 8.62 -1.74 -13.56
N TRP A 171 9.28 -2.80 -13.10
CA TRP A 171 9.16 -4.15 -13.60
C TRP A 171 8.56 -5.05 -12.54
N ILE A 172 7.52 -5.80 -12.91
CA ILE A 172 6.82 -6.75 -12.03
C ILE A 172 7.25 -8.16 -12.42
N PRO A 173 7.98 -8.87 -11.54
CA PRO A 173 8.34 -10.26 -11.76
C PRO A 173 7.13 -11.16 -11.58
N ALA A 174 7.03 -12.21 -12.40
CA ALA A 174 5.98 -13.21 -12.34
C ALA A 174 6.46 -14.60 -12.75
N TRP A 175 5.75 -15.61 -12.27
CA TRP A 175 5.80 -16.95 -12.84
C TRP A 175 4.59 -17.14 -13.76
N LEU A 176 4.82 -17.59 -14.99
CA LEU A 176 3.78 -18.00 -15.91
C LEU A 176 3.88 -19.52 -16.12
N TYR A 177 2.97 -20.25 -15.49
CA TYR A 177 2.82 -21.68 -15.67
C TYR A 177 1.87 -21.95 -16.83
N GLN A 178 2.26 -22.84 -17.73
CA GLN A 178 1.45 -23.24 -18.86
C GLN A 178 1.43 -24.78 -18.95
N PRO A 179 0.36 -25.37 -19.47
CA PRO A 179 0.38 -26.81 -19.82
C PRO A 179 1.60 -27.11 -20.69
N ILE A 180 2.13 -28.34 -20.63
CA ILE A 180 3.27 -28.75 -21.47
C ILE A 180 3.04 -28.45 -22.96
N GLN A 181 1.79 -28.58 -23.41
CA GLN A 181 1.35 -28.09 -24.72
C GLN A 181 0.66 -26.73 -24.51
N ALA A 182 1.43 -25.64 -24.58
CA ALA A 182 0.96 -24.29 -24.29
C ALA A 182 -0.29 -23.87 -25.11
N GLU A 183 -0.41 -24.37 -26.33
CA GLU A 183 -1.58 -24.16 -27.20
C GLU A 183 -2.88 -24.75 -26.63
N ALA A 184 -2.76 -25.72 -25.72
CA ALA A 184 -3.89 -26.37 -25.03
C ALA A 184 -4.48 -25.51 -23.89
N SER A 185 -3.92 -24.32 -23.60
CA SER A 185 -4.47 -23.46 -22.55
C SER A 185 -5.89 -23.09 -22.82
N LYS A 186 -6.80 -23.45 -21.88
CA LYS A 186 -8.26 -23.18 -21.96
C LYS A 186 -8.55 -21.71 -21.69
N ALA A 187 -7.84 -21.14 -20.71
CA ALA A 187 -7.97 -19.76 -20.26
C ALA A 187 -6.70 -19.29 -19.56
N VAL A 188 -6.61 -18.00 -19.31
CA VAL A 188 -5.57 -17.36 -18.52
C VAL A 188 -6.12 -17.04 -17.13
N LEU A 189 -5.37 -17.37 -16.09
CA LEU A 189 -5.70 -17.10 -14.70
C LEU A 189 -4.57 -16.31 -14.05
N ILE A 190 -4.87 -15.10 -13.57
CA ILE A 190 -3.95 -14.32 -12.75
C ILE A 190 -4.27 -14.60 -11.29
N LEU A 191 -3.28 -15.07 -10.52
CA LEU A 191 -3.38 -15.34 -9.08
C LEU A 191 -2.67 -14.25 -8.30
N LEU A 192 -3.41 -13.56 -7.43
CA LEU A 192 -2.90 -12.47 -6.59
C LEU A 192 -2.92 -12.88 -5.13
N GLU A 193 -1.73 -13.11 -4.56
CA GLU A 193 -1.55 -13.58 -3.19
C GLU A 193 -0.79 -12.56 -2.34
N PRO A 194 -1.19 -12.34 -1.06
CA PRO A 194 -0.59 -11.32 -0.19
C PRO A 194 0.91 -11.49 0.08
N HIS A 195 1.41 -12.71 -0.03
CA HIS A 195 2.82 -13.04 0.17
C HIS A 195 3.61 -13.21 -1.13
N GLY A 196 3.00 -12.84 -2.27
CA GLY A 196 3.59 -13.00 -3.58
C GLY A 196 3.50 -14.45 -4.10
N ARG A 197 4.39 -14.81 -5.00
CA ARG A 197 4.46 -16.08 -5.73
C ARG A 197 4.87 -17.28 -4.85
N ALA A 198 4.09 -17.59 -3.81
CA ALA A 198 4.46 -18.57 -2.77
C ALA A 198 4.26 -20.03 -3.17
N SER A 199 3.24 -20.36 -3.98
CA SER A 199 2.84 -21.75 -4.31
C SER A 199 3.51 -22.26 -5.58
N TRP A 200 4.84 -22.19 -5.65
CA TRP A 200 5.62 -22.41 -6.89
C TRP A 200 6.16 -23.81 -7.08
N HIS A 201 6.14 -24.68 -6.07
CA HIS A 201 6.73 -26.02 -6.19
C HIS A 201 5.89 -26.95 -7.08
N GLU A 202 6.53 -27.99 -7.60
CA GLU A 202 5.87 -29.05 -8.36
C GLU A 202 4.77 -29.72 -7.53
N GLY A 203 3.58 -29.85 -8.11
CA GLY A 203 2.40 -30.39 -7.43
C GLY A 203 1.66 -29.40 -6.52
N GLU A 204 2.12 -28.16 -6.38
CA GLU A 204 1.40 -27.10 -5.69
C GLU A 204 0.36 -26.40 -6.59
N LEU A 205 -0.28 -25.36 -6.09
CA LEU A 205 -1.47 -24.76 -6.69
C LEU A 205 -1.26 -24.34 -8.16
N TYR A 206 -0.14 -23.69 -8.48
CA TYR A 206 0.10 -23.17 -9.84
C TYR A 206 0.31 -24.32 -10.84
N ASP A 207 1.10 -25.32 -10.46
CA ASP A 207 1.35 -26.49 -11.28
C ASP A 207 0.10 -27.34 -11.49
N ARG A 208 -0.74 -27.52 -10.45
CA ARG A 208 -1.99 -28.24 -10.56
C ARG A 208 -2.97 -27.54 -11.50
N LEU A 209 -3.16 -26.22 -11.36
CA LEU A 209 -4.04 -25.45 -12.24
C LEU A 209 -3.54 -25.45 -13.69
N ALA A 210 -2.22 -25.44 -13.90
CA ALA A 210 -1.65 -25.59 -15.23
C ALA A 210 -1.92 -27.00 -15.80
N GLY A 211 -1.81 -28.04 -14.96
CA GLY A 211 -2.20 -29.41 -15.33
C GLY A 211 -3.68 -29.54 -15.73
N GLU A 212 -4.55 -28.72 -15.19
CA GLU A 212 -5.98 -28.60 -15.57
C GLU A 212 -6.21 -27.78 -16.85
N GLY A 213 -5.15 -27.28 -17.46
CA GLY A 213 -5.20 -26.58 -18.75
C GLY A 213 -5.33 -25.06 -18.64
N PHE A 214 -4.94 -24.46 -17.53
CA PHE A 214 -4.87 -22.99 -17.42
C PHE A 214 -3.45 -22.49 -17.69
N ALA A 215 -3.35 -21.32 -18.33
CA ALA A 215 -2.13 -20.53 -18.22
C ALA A 215 -2.23 -19.70 -16.93
N VAL A 216 -1.40 -19.98 -15.93
CA VAL A 216 -1.45 -19.39 -14.60
C VAL A 216 -0.33 -18.35 -14.46
N CYS A 217 -0.69 -17.09 -14.31
CA CYS A 217 0.24 -16.00 -14.04
C CYS A 217 0.18 -15.63 -12.57
N ALA A 218 1.28 -15.80 -11.85
CA ALA A 218 1.44 -15.40 -10.45
C ALA A 218 2.46 -14.25 -10.38
N PRO A 219 2.04 -12.98 -10.31
CA PRO A 219 2.92 -11.82 -10.22
C PRO A 219 3.18 -11.41 -8.77
N ASP A 220 4.36 -10.84 -8.53
CA ASP A 220 4.63 -10.04 -7.33
C ASP A 220 4.34 -8.58 -7.62
N LEU A 221 3.12 -8.12 -7.36
CA LEU A 221 2.77 -6.72 -7.53
C LEU A 221 3.65 -5.84 -6.64
N ARG A 222 3.78 -4.54 -6.97
CA ARG A 222 4.67 -3.66 -6.19
C ARG A 222 4.35 -3.64 -4.70
N GLY A 223 5.40 -3.82 -3.89
CA GLY A 223 5.33 -3.94 -2.43
C GLY A 223 5.05 -5.36 -1.94
N ILE A 224 5.09 -6.39 -2.79
CA ILE A 224 4.73 -7.77 -2.46
C ILE A 224 5.81 -8.72 -2.99
N GLY A 225 6.10 -9.78 -2.26
CA GLY A 225 7.09 -10.77 -2.67
C GLY A 225 8.47 -10.16 -2.94
N ASP A 226 9.05 -10.42 -4.09
CA ASP A 226 10.36 -9.92 -4.50
C ASP A 226 10.40 -8.39 -4.71
N THR A 227 9.25 -7.74 -4.83
CA THR A 227 9.15 -6.28 -4.94
C THR A 227 8.98 -5.58 -3.59
N THR A 228 9.03 -6.33 -2.47
CA THR A 228 8.98 -5.75 -1.13
C THR A 228 10.22 -4.90 -0.90
N PRO A 229 10.07 -3.63 -0.46
CA PRO A 229 11.20 -2.76 -0.21
C PRO A 229 12.17 -3.33 0.82
N GLU A 230 13.45 -3.24 0.55
CA GLU A 230 14.47 -3.50 1.56
C GLU A 230 14.48 -2.37 2.58
N PHE A 231 14.28 -2.72 3.84
CA PHE A 231 14.44 -1.78 4.93
C PHE A 231 15.87 -1.86 5.46
N GLY A 232 16.51 -0.73 5.62
CA GLY A 232 17.76 -0.62 6.34
C GLY A 232 17.60 -1.15 7.78
N ARG A 233 18.71 -1.50 8.43
CA ARG A 233 18.72 -2.07 9.79
C ARG A 233 17.93 -1.23 10.80
N ALA A 234 17.88 0.08 10.64
CA ALA A 234 17.11 0.99 11.49
C ALA A 234 15.59 0.76 11.39
N ALA A 235 15.10 0.44 10.22
CA ALA A 235 13.69 0.24 9.96
C ALA A 235 13.14 -1.12 10.42
N ALA A 236 14.01 -2.11 10.68
CA ALA A 236 13.58 -3.49 10.97
C ALA A 236 12.64 -3.60 12.19
N ARG A 237 12.87 -2.82 13.25
CA ARG A 237 12.00 -2.81 14.44
C ARG A 237 10.71 -2.05 14.17
N HIS A 238 10.79 -0.94 13.47
CA HIS A 238 9.66 -0.11 13.10
C HIS A 238 8.77 -0.83 12.07
N ALA A 239 9.35 -1.49 11.08
CA ALA A 239 8.64 -2.31 10.11
C ALA A 239 7.85 -3.48 10.71
N ARG A 240 8.21 -3.97 11.90
CA ARG A 240 7.41 -4.97 12.63
C ARG A 240 6.12 -4.39 13.22
N ALA A 241 6.14 -3.12 13.60
CA ALA A 241 4.98 -2.41 14.16
C ALA A 241 4.07 -1.85 13.04
N HIS A 242 4.67 -1.45 11.95
CA HIS A 242 4.00 -0.77 10.85
C HIS A 242 4.24 -1.53 9.57
N ASN A 243 3.86 -2.64 9.32
CA ASN A 243 3.93 -3.35 8.05
C ASN A 243 4.74 -2.62 6.94
N SER A 244 5.57 -3.28 6.18
CA SER A 244 6.39 -2.69 5.09
C SER A 244 5.55 -1.90 4.07
N ASP A 245 4.32 -2.34 3.86
CA ASP A 245 3.34 -1.72 2.99
C ASP A 245 2.95 -0.30 3.42
N GLU A 246 2.90 -0.02 4.73
CA GLU A 246 2.49 1.27 5.26
C GLU A 246 3.46 2.39 4.88
N HIS A 247 4.76 2.18 4.99
CA HIS A 247 5.75 3.18 4.59
C HIS A 247 5.65 3.55 3.11
N TRP A 248 5.43 2.54 2.27
CA TRP A 248 5.27 2.77 0.84
C TRP A 248 3.97 3.47 0.52
N ALA A 249 2.90 3.09 1.21
CA ALA A 249 1.61 3.75 1.07
C ALA A 249 1.67 5.24 1.50
N TRP A 250 2.36 5.56 2.61
CA TRP A 250 2.60 6.96 3.01
C TRP A 250 3.37 7.75 1.96
N ALA A 251 4.49 7.21 1.46
CA ALA A 251 5.27 7.83 0.41
C ALA A 251 4.43 8.06 -0.86
N SER A 252 3.63 7.06 -1.23
CA SER A 252 2.74 7.11 -2.39
C SER A 252 1.67 8.19 -2.27
N LEU A 253 1.07 8.35 -1.08
CA LEU A 253 0.10 9.42 -0.82
C LEU A 253 0.73 10.82 -0.88
N ILE A 254 1.95 10.99 -0.34
CA ILE A 254 2.70 12.25 -0.44
C ILE A 254 2.94 12.64 -1.91
N LEU A 255 3.20 11.64 -2.76
CA LEU A 255 3.39 11.84 -4.20
C LEU A 255 2.06 11.98 -4.98
N GLY A 256 0.91 11.90 -4.31
CA GLY A 256 -0.40 11.95 -4.93
C GLY A 256 -0.74 10.72 -5.79
N LYS A 257 -0.06 9.59 -5.58
CA LYS A 257 -0.25 8.32 -6.31
C LYS A 257 -0.57 7.19 -5.32
N PRO A 258 -1.84 6.96 -4.94
CA PRO A 258 -2.21 5.91 -3.99
C PRO A 258 -1.63 4.55 -4.40
N LEU A 259 -1.11 3.77 -3.44
CA LEU A 259 -0.49 2.46 -3.72
C LEU A 259 -1.49 1.48 -4.34
N ALA A 260 -2.77 1.53 -3.93
CA ALA A 260 -3.84 0.76 -4.58
C ALA A 260 -3.91 1.05 -6.08
N GLY A 261 -3.84 2.32 -6.49
CA GLY A 261 -3.84 2.71 -7.90
C GLY A 261 -2.60 2.23 -8.66
N GLN A 262 -1.46 2.25 -8.00
CA GLN A 262 -0.22 1.72 -8.60
C GLN A 262 -0.31 0.21 -8.82
N ARG A 263 -0.89 -0.56 -7.87
CA ARG A 263 -1.15 -2.01 -8.03
C ARG A 263 -2.18 -2.30 -9.13
N VAL A 264 -3.18 -1.45 -9.27
CA VAL A 264 -4.11 -1.54 -10.41
C VAL A 264 -3.40 -1.30 -11.73
N THR A 265 -2.50 -0.31 -11.82
CA THR A 265 -1.65 -0.09 -13.00
C THR A 265 -0.85 -1.36 -13.34
N ASP A 266 -0.26 -2.03 -12.35
CA ASP A 266 0.47 -3.29 -12.54
C ASP A 266 -0.43 -4.39 -13.11
N ILE A 267 -1.61 -4.59 -12.52
CA ILE A 267 -2.57 -5.60 -12.99
C ILE A 267 -3.01 -5.33 -14.43
N LEU A 268 -3.34 -4.09 -14.76
CA LEU A 268 -3.74 -3.70 -16.11
C LEU A 268 -2.63 -3.94 -17.14
N ALA A 269 -1.39 -3.63 -16.78
CA ALA A 269 -0.23 -3.90 -17.62
C ALA A 269 -0.02 -5.39 -17.86
N ILE A 270 -0.13 -6.21 -16.81
CA ILE A 270 -0.05 -7.67 -16.91
C ILE A 270 -1.14 -8.23 -17.81
N VAL A 271 -2.39 -7.79 -17.62
CA VAL A 271 -3.54 -8.20 -18.47
C VAL A 271 -3.26 -7.90 -19.93
N GLN A 272 -2.80 -6.70 -20.24
CA GLN A 272 -2.52 -6.28 -21.62
C GLN A 272 -1.37 -7.08 -22.23
N ALA A 273 -0.28 -7.29 -21.48
CA ALA A 273 0.87 -8.06 -21.92
C ALA A 273 0.53 -9.53 -22.16
N LEU A 274 -0.25 -10.18 -21.28
CA LEU A 274 -0.71 -11.55 -21.46
C LEU A 274 -1.62 -11.70 -22.69
N ARG A 275 -2.48 -10.72 -22.96
CA ARG A 275 -3.34 -10.71 -24.16
C ARG A 275 -2.56 -10.50 -25.44
N ALA A 276 -1.45 -9.81 -25.40
CA ALA A 276 -0.56 -9.59 -26.56
C ALA A 276 0.31 -10.78 -26.90
N ARG A 277 0.49 -11.74 -25.99
CA ARG A 277 1.25 -12.96 -26.24
C ARG A 277 0.55 -13.83 -27.28
N GLN A 278 1.29 -14.31 -28.29
CA GLN A 278 0.74 -15.13 -29.36
C GLN A 278 0.13 -16.46 -28.89
N ASP A 279 0.77 -17.11 -27.90
CA ASP A 279 0.33 -18.36 -27.30
C ASP A 279 -0.92 -18.24 -26.41
N LEU A 280 -1.25 -17.02 -25.99
CA LEU A 280 -2.41 -16.72 -25.12
C LEU A 280 -3.47 -15.84 -25.79
N ASN A 281 -3.23 -15.39 -27.00
CA ASN A 281 -4.13 -14.49 -27.73
C ASN A 281 -5.53 -15.11 -27.89
N GLY A 282 -6.55 -14.30 -27.65
CA GLY A 282 -7.95 -14.74 -27.73
C GLY A 282 -8.44 -15.59 -26.56
N LYS A 283 -7.57 -15.98 -25.63
CA LYS A 283 -7.98 -16.74 -24.43
C LYS A 283 -8.75 -15.85 -23.45
N ARG A 284 -9.75 -16.42 -22.77
CA ARG A 284 -10.49 -15.74 -21.69
C ARG A 284 -9.54 -15.53 -20.49
N LEU A 285 -9.62 -14.38 -19.85
CA LEU A 285 -8.78 -14.02 -18.73
C LEU A 285 -9.59 -13.82 -17.46
N PHE A 286 -9.16 -14.43 -16.37
CA PHE A 286 -9.78 -14.39 -15.06
C PHE A 286 -8.76 -13.95 -14.01
N ILE A 287 -9.26 -13.41 -12.88
CA ILE A 287 -8.43 -13.10 -11.71
C ILE A 287 -8.98 -13.85 -10.49
N ALA A 288 -8.12 -14.55 -9.77
CA ALA A 288 -8.35 -14.95 -8.41
C ALA A 288 -7.44 -14.15 -7.47
N ALA A 289 -8.00 -13.57 -6.42
CA ALA A 289 -7.26 -12.73 -5.48
C ALA A 289 -7.65 -13.05 -4.04
N ARG A 290 -6.67 -12.96 -3.13
CA ARG A 290 -6.88 -13.24 -1.72
C ARG A 290 -6.52 -12.03 -0.84
N GLY A 291 -7.23 -11.91 0.30
CA GLY A 291 -6.98 -10.91 1.33
C GLY A 291 -7.07 -9.48 0.79
N PHE A 292 -6.11 -8.65 1.14
CA PHE A 292 -6.11 -7.24 0.74
C PHE A 292 -5.95 -7.00 -0.78
N LEU A 293 -5.47 -7.99 -1.54
CA LEU A 293 -5.34 -7.91 -3.00
C LEU A 293 -6.66 -8.04 -3.75
N THR A 294 -7.73 -8.44 -3.07
CA THR A 294 -9.08 -8.43 -3.64
C THR A 294 -9.52 -7.03 -4.05
N VAL A 295 -9.07 -5.99 -3.33
CA VAL A 295 -9.39 -4.59 -3.63
C VAL A 295 -8.80 -4.13 -4.97
N PRO A 296 -7.47 -4.19 -5.21
CA PRO A 296 -6.93 -3.82 -6.51
C PRO A 296 -7.39 -4.75 -7.64
N ALA A 297 -7.67 -6.04 -7.38
CA ALA A 297 -8.26 -6.95 -8.37
C ALA A 297 -9.65 -6.51 -8.82
N LEU A 298 -10.51 -6.13 -7.88
CA LEU A 298 -11.84 -5.59 -8.18
C LEU A 298 -11.75 -4.29 -8.98
N PHE A 299 -10.91 -3.36 -8.56
CA PHE A 299 -10.72 -2.09 -9.27
C PHE A 299 -10.24 -2.32 -10.71
N ALA A 300 -9.28 -3.22 -10.90
CA ALA A 300 -8.80 -3.57 -12.23
C ALA A 300 -9.93 -4.15 -13.11
N ALA A 301 -10.77 -5.01 -12.56
CA ALA A 301 -11.89 -5.59 -13.30
C ALA A 301 -12.99 -4.58 -13.64
N VAL A 302 -13.20 -3.56 -12.81
CA VAL A 302 -14.12 -2.45 -13.14
C VAL A 302 -13.61 -1.68 -14.36
N ILE A 303 -12.29 -1.47 -14.45
CA ILE A 303 -11.66 -0.66 -15.49
C ILE A 303 -11.43 -1.46 -16.77
N GLU A 304 -11.10 -2.76 -16.68
CA GLU A 304 -10.69 -3.61 -17.81
C GLU A 304 -11.73 -4.71 -18.12
N PRO A 305 -12.55 -4.52 -19.16
CA PRO A 305 -13.59 -5.51 -19.54
C PRO A 305 -13.03 -6.84 -20.07
N ALA A 306 -11.73 -6.90 -20.39
CA ALA A 306 -11.10 -8.17 -20.80
C ALA A 306 -11.00 -9.18 -19.65
N ILE A 307 -11.04 -8.72 -18.40
CA ILE A 307 -11.15 -9.59 -17.22
C ILE A 307 -12.58 -10.17 -17.17
N LYS A 308 -12.73 -11.46 -17.42
CA LYS A 308 -14.03 -12.13 -17.65
C LYS A 308 -14.71 -12.65 -16.40
N GLY A 309 -14.03 -12.67 -15.27
CA GLY A 309 -14.60 -13.03 -13.98
C GLY A 309 -13.58 -12.92 -12.86
N LEU A 310 -14.09 -12.89 -11.62
CA LEU A 310 -13.32 -12.73 -10.40
C LEU A 310 -13.65 -13.83 -9.39
N TYR A 311 -12.62 -14.35 -8.73
CA TYR A 311 -12.74 -15.10 -7.48
C TYR A 311 -11.98 -14.37 -6.39
N LEU A 312 -12.71 -13.79 -5.44
CA LEU A 312 -12.19 -12.93 -4.38
C LEU A 312 -12.37 -13.60 -3.02
N VAL A 313 -11.25 -13.86 -2.34
CA VAL A 313 -11.24 -14.63 -1.08
C VAL A 313 -10.74 -13.76 0.06
N GLU A 314 -11.46 -13.78 1.20
CA GLU A 314 -11.09 -13.05 2.42
C GLU A 314 -10.90 -11.53 2.19
N GLY A 315 -11.67 -10.97 1.26
CA GLY A 315 -11.61 -9.54 0.92
C GLY A 315 -12.39 -8.66 1.88
N LEU A 316 -12.06 -7.38 1.89
CA LEU A 316 -12.81 -6.35 2.60
C LEU A 316 -14.22 -6.21 2.00
N THR A 317 -15.24 -6.16 2.84
CA THR A 317 -16.64 -6.03 2.40
C THR A 317 -16.96 -4.63 1.88
N SER A 318 -16.55 -3.58 2.60
CA SER A 318 -16.75 -2.18 2.17
C SER A 318 -15.78 -1.22 2.86
N PHE A 319 -15.47 -0.12 2.21
CA PHE A 319 -14.73 0.98 2.83
C PHE A 319 -15.58 1.77 3.82
N ALA A 320 -16.91 1.77 3.66
CA ALA A 320 -17.82 2.38 4.63
C ALA A 320 -17.75 1.66 5.99
N ASP A 321 -17.71 0.32 5.97
CA ASP A 321 -17.53 -0.48 7.20
C ASP A 321 -16.13 -0.25 7.81
N LEU A 322 -15.10 -0.17 6.98
CA LEU A 322 -13.74 0.17 7.40
C LEU A 322 -13.69 1.54 8.08
N ALA A 323 -14.33 2.56 7.50
CA ALA A 323 -14.39 3.92 8.06
C ALA A 323 -15.20 3.99 9.37
N ALA A 324 -16.09 3.02 9.61
CA ALA A 324 -16.86 2.90 10.85
C ALA A 324 -16.12 2.10 11.94
N THR A 325 -14.97 1.49 11.63
CA THR A 325 -14.19 0.64 12.52
C THR A 325 -12.96 1.39 13.02
N GLU A 326 -12.86 1.63 14.33
CA GLU A 326 -11.73 2.38 14.92
C GLU A 326 -10.42 1.57 14.86
N ASP A 327 -10.48 0.30 15.25
CA ASP A 327 -9.35 -0.65 15.17
C ASP A 327 -9.47 -1.52 13.91
N TYR A 328 -9.16 -0.91 12.78
CA TYR A 328 -9.29 -1.57 11.49
C TYR A 328 -8.06 -2.47 11.16
N GLN A 329 -8.30 -3.50 10.33
CA GLN A 329 -7.32 -4.52 9.96
C GLN A 329 -7.00 -4.55 8.45
N GLN A 330 -7.11 -3.41 7.77
CA GLN A 330 -6.72 -3.32 6.36
C GLN A 330 -5.34 -2.66 6.21
N PRO A 331 -4.50 -3.15 5.29
CA PRO A 331 -3.24 -2.48 4.97
C PRO A 331 -3.51 -1.06 4.47
N PHE A 332 -2.69 -0.12 4.94
CA PHE A 332 -2.81 1.29 4.56
C PHE A 332 -2.64 1.51 3.04
N GLY A 333 -1.92 0.61 2.36
CA GLY A 333 -1.77 0.60 0.91
C GLY A 333 -3.07 0.46 0.10
N ASN A 334 -4.16 0.00 0.72
CA ASN A 334 -5.46 -0.11 0.07
C ASN A 334 -6.31 1.17 0.16
N PHE A 335 -5.89 2.16 0.93
CA PHE A 335 -6.64 3.40 1.08
C PHE A 335 -6.53 4.27 -0.18
N VAL A 336 -7.69 4.66 -0.71
CA VAL A 336 -7.82 5.59 -1.83
C VAL A 336 -8.47 6.86 -1.34
N PRO A 337 -7.78 8.01 -1.38
CA PRO A 337 -8.33 9.26 -0.92
C PRO A 337 -9.66 9.58 -1.62
N ASN A 338 -10.64 10.04 -0.83
CA ASN A 338 -11.96 10.45 -1.30
C ASN A 338 -12.84 9.35 -1.91
N LEU A 339 -12.43 8.07 -1.92
CA LEU A 339 -13.20 6.99 -2.55
C LEU A 339 -14.68 6.99 -2.09
N LEU A 340 -14.93 7.07 -0.79
CA LEU A 340 -16.27 7.05 -0.21
C LEU A 340 -17.14 8.28 -0.56
N LEU A 341 -16.55 9.36 -1.06
CA LEU A 341 -17.34 10.48 -1.59
C LEU A 341 -17.99 10.13 -2.94
N HIS A 342 -17.51 9.13 -3.63
CA HIS A 342 -17.90 8.80 -5.00
C HIS A 342 -18.49 7.40 -5.15
N THR A 343 -17.92 6.40 -4.44
CA THR A 343 -18.28 4.98 -4.59
C THR A 343 -17.82 4.13 -3.40
N ASP A 344 -18.19 2.83 -3.41
CA ASP A 344 -17.69 1.81 -2.50
C ASP A 344 -17.64 0.45 -3.21
N LEU A 345 -17.01 -0.56 -2.61
CA LEU A 345 -16.78 -1.89 -3.20
C LEU A 345 -18.08 -2.58 -3.67
N PRO A 346 -19.19 -2.60 -2.88
CA PRO A 346 -20.43 -3.19 -3.36
C PRO A 346 -20.97 -2.53 -4.63
N ARG A 347 -20.95 -1.20 -4.67
CA ARG A 347 -21.41 -0.44 -5.85
C ARG A 347 -20.54 -0.68 -7.07
N LEU A 348 -19.22 -0.72 -6.89
CA LEU A 348 -18.29 -1.03 -7.98
C LEU A 348 -18.48 -2.45 -8.50
N THR A 349 -18.70 -3.44 -7.62
CA THR A 349 -18.93 -4.81 -8.01
C THR A 349 -20.18 -4.95 -8.86
N ALA A 350 -21.25 -4.21 -8.56
CA ALA A 350 -22.46 -4.20 -9.37
C ALA A 350 -22.22 -3.73 -10.82
N THR A 351 -21.23 -2.84 -11.06
CA THR A 351 -20.92 -2.34 -12.41
C THR A 351 -20.21 -3.36 -13.31
N ILE A 352 -19.71 -4.46 -12.74
CA ILE A 352 -19.00 -5.51 -13.49
C ILE A 352 -19.96 -6.37 -14.32
N ALA A 353 -21.26 -6.34 -14.04
CA ALA A 353 -22.27 -7.12 -14.75
C ALA A 353 -22.06 -7.11 -16.28
N PRO A 354 -22.32 -8.22 -17.00
CA PRO A 354 -22.80 -9.53 -16.51
C PRO A 354 -21.68 -10.50 -16.12
N ARG A 355 -20.43 -10.03 -15.93
CA ARG A 355 -19.26 -10.85 -15.62
C ARG A 355 -19.37 -11.43 -14.21
N ARG A 356 -19.12 -12.72 -14.05
CA ARG A 356 -19.24 -13.42 -12.76
C ARG A 356 -18.23 -12.93 -11.73
N VAL A 357 -18.72 -12.65 -10.53
CA VAL A 357 -17.91 -12.31 -9.35
C VAL A 357 -18.30 -13.26 -8.21
N VAL A 358 -17.33 -14.00 -7.68
CA VAL A 358 -17.52 -14.87 -6.52
C VAL A 358 -16.77 -14.27 -5.33
N LEU A 359 -17.51 -13.98 -4.27
CA LEU A 359 -17.03 -13.42 -3.00
C LEU A 359 -17.04 -14.51 -1.94
N ALA A 360 -15.90 -14.89 -1.41
CA ALA A 360 -15.78 -16.03 -0.50
C ALA A 360 -15.09 -15.62 0.82
N GLY A 361 -15.75 -15.84 1.97
CA GLY A 361 -15.19 -15.57 3.29
C GLY A 361 -14.83 -14.10 3.52
N PHE A 362 -15.62 -13.15 3.03
CA PHE A 362 -15.36 -11.72 3.14
C PHE A 362 -15.36 -11.24 4.59
N VAL A 363 -14.56 -10.22 4.87
CA VAL A 363 -14.32 -9.70 6.22
C VAL A 363 -14.84 -8.27 6.39
N ASN A 364 -15.16 -7.91 7.64
CA ASN A 364 -15.47 -6.54 8.03
C ASN A 364 -14.20 -5.69 8.20
N GLY A 365 -14.36 -4.42 8.56
CA GLY A 365 -13.26 -3.49 8.81
C GLY A 365 -12.29 -3.96 9.91
N ALA A 366 -12.76 -4.74 10.88
CA ALA A 366 -11.96 -5.33 11.95
C ALA A 366 -11.29 -6.67 11.57
N GLY A 367 -11.40 -7.11 10.29
CA GLY A 367 -10.81 -8.36 9.81
C GLY A 367 -11.59 -9.62 10.22
N GLN A 368 -12.80 -9.49 10.76
CA GLN A 368 -13.64 -10.62 11.16
C GLN A 368 -14.47 -11.12 9.97
N THR A 369 -14.48 -12.43 9.74
CA THR A 369 -15.26 -13.02 8.66
C THR A 369 -16.77 -12.81 8.91
N LEU A 370 -17.45 -12.29 7.90
CA LEU A 370 -18.89 -12.07 7.93
C LEU A 370 -19.67 -13.31 7.45
N ALA A 371 -20.89 -13.49 7.98
CA ALA A 371 -21.80 -14.46 7.43
C ALA A 371 -22.19 -14.11 5.98
N ALA A 372 -22.37 -15.11 5.13
CA ALA A 372 -22.72 -14.89 3.72
C ALA A 372 -23.99 -14.03 3.54
N ALA A 373 -24.95 -14.13 4.47
CA ALA A 373 -26.18 -13.33 4.45
C ALA A 373 -25.89 -11.83 4.67
N GLU A 374 -24.93 -11.49 5.52
CA GLU A 374 -24.52 -10.11 5.78
C GLU A 374 -23.81 -9.49 4.58
N VAL A 375 -22.93 -10.26 3.93
CA VAL A 375 -22.28 -9.86 2.68
C VAL A 375 -23.30 -9.65 1.58
N ARG A 376 -24.24 -10.60 1.38
CA ARG A 376 -25.33 -10.45 0.39
C ARG A 376 -26.17 -9.22 0.63
N LYS A 377 -26.46 -8.87 1.88
CA LYS A 377 -27.22 -7.66 2.22
C LYS A 377 -26.54 -6.39 1.71
N GLN A 378 -25.20 -6.35 1.68
CA GLN A 378 -24.42 -5.20 1.20
C GLN A 378 -24.28 -5.18 -0.32
N TYR A 379 -24.09 -6.36 -0.95
CA TYR A 379 -23.85 -6.49 -2.39
C TYR A 379 -25.15 -6.64 -3.23
N GLY A 380 -26.29 -6.91 -2.57
CA GLY A 380 -27.56 -7.15 -3.24
C GLY A 380 -27.66 -8.54 -3.90
N ASP A 381 -28.85 -8.83 -4.44
CA ASP A 381 -29.16 -10.11 -5.12
C ASP A 381 -28.90 -10.04 -6.63
N ALA A 382 -27.74 -9.54 -7.03
CA ALA A 382 -27.37 -9.46 -8.43
C ALA A 382 -26.96 -10.85 -8.99
N PRO A 383 -27.52 -11.32 -10.11
CA PRO A 383 -27.32 -12.71 -10.59
C PRO A 383 -25.86 -13.04 -10.96
N HIS A 384 -25.03 -12.04 -11.19
CA HIS A 384 -23.61 -12.21 -11.51
C HIS A 384 -22.71 -12.23 -10.27
N ILE A 385 -23.26 -11.98 -9.07
CA ILE A 385 -22.53 -11.98 -7.80
C ILE A 385 -22.93 -13.21 -6.99
N GLU A 386 -21.96 -14.07 -6.71
CA GLU A 386 -22.13 -15.21 -5.83
C GLU A 386 -21.40 -14.99 -4.52
N VAL A 387 -22.06 -15.23 -3.40
CA VAL A 387 -21.47 -15.07 -2.06
C VAL A 387 -21.40 -16.41 -1.35
N LEU A 388 -20.19 -16.82 -0.97
CA LEU A 388 -19.89 -18.06 -0.24
C LEU A 388 -19.51 -17.75 1.22
N ALA A 389 -19.94 -18.59 2.14
CA ALA A 389 -19.70 -18.42 3.57
C ALA A 389 -18.23 -18.57 3.97
N GLY A 390 -17.45 -19.38 3.27
CA GLY A 390 -16.04 -19.63 3.53
C GLY A 390 -15.20 -19.38 2.29
N GLY A 391 -13.93 -19.03 2.49
CA GLY A 391 -12.95 -18.83 1.43
C GLY A 391 -11.98 -19.99 1.37
N ALA A 392 -12.07 -20.86 0.35
CA ALA A 392 -11.04 -21.85 0.06
C ALA A 392 -10.09 -21.30 -1.00
N TRP A 393 -8.79 -21.41 -0.73
CA TRP A 393 -7.75 -21.04 -1.69
C TRP A 393 -7.05 -22.30 -2.20
N ASP A 394 -7.79 -23.04 -3.01
CA ASP A 394 -7.34 -24.29 -3.61
C ASP A 394 -7.84 -24.41 -5.05
N GLU A 395 -7.29 -25.40 -5.77
CA GLU A 395 -7.62 -25.70 -7.16
C GLU A 395 -9.11 -25.89 -7.37
N ALA A 396 -9.76 -26.72 -6.54
CA ALA A 396 -11.17 -27.07 -6.73
C ALA A 396 -12.10 -25.87 -6.55
N ALA A 397 -11.81 -24.99 -5.61
CA ALA A 397 -12.57 -23.77 -5.38
C ALA A 397 -12.41 -22.77 -6.54
N ILE A 398 -11.18 -22.56 -7.03
CA ILE A 398 -10.89 -21.67 -8.15
C ILE A 398 -11.57 -22.16 -9.43
N LEU A 399 -11.48 -23.45 -9.73
CA LEU A 399 -12.10 -24.04 -10.92
C LEU A 399 -13.64 -23.94 -10.91
N ARG A 400 -14.26 -24.10 -9.75
CA ARG A 400 -15.72 -23.90 -9.60
C ARG A 400 -16.14 -22.45 -9.75
N ALA A 401 -15.34 -21.54 -9.22
CA ALA A 401 -15.65 -20.11 -9.24
C ALA A 401 -15.51 -19.51 -10.64
N LEU A 402 -14.55 -20.00 -11.44
CA LEU A 402 -14.17 -19.43 -12.74
C LEU A 402 -14.36 -20.43 -13.88
N PRO A 403 -15.59 -20.75 -14.26
CA PRO A 403 -15.86 -21.70 -15.35
C PRO A 403 -15.33 -21.16 -16.68
N THR A 404 -14.68 -22.04 -17.45
CA THR A 404 -14.08 -21.74 -18.76
C THR A 404 -15.04 -21.91 -19.93
N ALA A 405 -16.21 -22.48 -19.72
CA ALA A 405 -17.24 -22.74 -20.74
C ALA A 405 -18.12 -21.51 -20.99
#